data_e0a5481aca2ef8df716909ae599029f0
#
_entry.id   e0a5481aca2ef8df716909ae599029f0
#
_cell.length_a   1.000
_cell.length_b   1.000
_cell.length_c   1.000
_cell.angle_alpha   90.00
_cell.angle_beta   90.00
_cell.angle_gamma   90.00
#
_symmetry.space_group_name_H-M   'P 1'
#
loop_
_entity.id
_entity.type
_entity.pdbx_description
1 polymer ?
#
loop_
_entity_poly.entity_id
_entity_poly.type
_entity_poly.pdbx_seq_one_letter_code
_entity_poly.pdbx_strand_id
1 'polypeptide(L)'
;MDQVLYGIDYIEYYFYWIYYKFIGYPLIIRICSIAVMFCIIMYLFLLFHITYGIFKRRKEKKKYNKAFDKYYEEMKAISLDPNALPEEEIADRLKYDTRKRPRPNELRIITQLLTEIKSVHEDEINELNYQTIQTVFQITRFLERELQFGSKRSKIQALKLIQSINGYASEAVLVRFLYHRELELRNSARYTYMWLSQGNPFRFFDEDIAMKLRQWDMMELHAILEHRKKVGYNTPSFIKWVNTSAEENVKIFFINEIRLYNETESAPILAKQINARSTDIRGEAIKTLGKLKYKEIEPKLIEMYHVQPEEVKRNIIEAISDLKTDKALGFLYNAYDE
;
A
#
# COMPACT_ATOMS: atom_id res chain seq x y z
N MET A 1 -60.08 11.64 10.16
CA MET A 1 -59.90 10.16 10.24
C MET A 1 -60.52 9.46 9.07
N ASP A 2 -61.70 9.90 8.60
CA ASP A 2 -62.44 9.26 7.49
C ASP A 2 -61.79 9.37 6.12
N GLN A 3 -61.05 10.47 5.80
CA GLN A 3 -60.35 10.62 4.51
C GLN A 3 -59.17 9.68 4.36
N VAL A 4 -58.54 9.25 5.46
CA VAL A 4 -57.42 8.29 5.42
C VAL A 4 -57.95 6.86 5.19
N LEU A 5 -59.13 6.52 5.74
CA LEU A 5 -59.77 5.23 5.51
C LEU A 5 -60.22 5.07 4.07
N TYR A 6 -60.84 6.09 3.44
CA TYR A 6 -61.18 6.05 2.02
C TYR A 6 -59.99 5.86 1.07
N GLY A 7 -58.82 6.40 1.45
CA GLY A 7 -57.57 6.22 0.69
C GLY A 7 -57.03 4.77 0.75
N ILE A 8 -57.19 4.09 1.87
CA ILE A 8 -56.77 2.69 2.06
C ILE A 8 -57.64 1.71 1.24
N ASP A 9 -58.96 1.89 1.29
CA ASP A 9 -59.91 1.08 0.51
C ASP A 9 -59.69 1.22 -1.00
N TYR A 10 -59.30 2.44 -1.45
CA TYR A 10 -58.99 2.71 -2.88
C TYR A 10 -57.70 2.03 -3.32
N ILE A 11 -56.68 1.98 -2.46
CA ILE A 11 -55.43 1.28 -2.72
C ILE A 11 -55.63 -0.25 -2.77
N GLU A 12 -56.41 -0.81 -1.83
CA GLU A 12 -56.73 -2.24 -1.84
C GLU A 12 -57.49 -2.63 -3.11
N TYR A 13 -58.50 -1.83 -3.52
CA TYR A 13 -59.25 -2.07 -4.76
C TYR A 13 -58.33 -2.12 -5.99
N TYR A 14 -57.37 -1.20 -6.14
CA TYR A 14 -56.40 -1.22 -7.23
C TYR A 14 -55.46 -2.42 -7.19
N PHE A 15 -55.07 -2.85 -6.02
CA PHE A 15 -54.24 -4.08 -5.86
C PHE A 15 -55.02 -5.32 -6.30
N TYR A 16 -56.28 -5.47 -5.88
CA TYR A 16 -57.12 -6.56 -6.31
C TYR A 16 -57.39 -6.53 -7.82
N TRP A 17 -57.62 -5.36 -8.39
CA TRP A 17 -57.86 -5.23 -9.82
C TRP A 17 -56.62 -5.60 -10.64
N ILE A 18 -55.42 -5.16 -10.26
CA ILE A 18 -54.16 -5.52 -10.91
C ILE A 18 -53.94 -7.02 -10.79
N TYR A 19 -54.16 -7.62 -9.61
CA TYR A 19 -54.00 -9.05 -9.36
C TYR A 19 -54.91 -9.90 -10.25
N TYR A 20 -56.18 -9.57 -10.34
CA TYR A 20 -57.14 -10.30 -11.18
C TYR A 20 -56.79 -10.18 -12.67
N LYS A 21 -56.38 -9.00 -13.13
CA LYS A 21 -55.91 -8.84 -14.51
C LYS A 21 -54.65 -9.65 -14.79
N PHE A 22 -53.68 -9.64 -13.85
CA PHE A 22 -52.43 -10.39 -13.98
C PHE A 22 -52.69 -11.91 -14.09
N ILE A 23 -53.64 -12.47 -13.30
CA ILE A 23 -54.01 -13.89 -13.39
C ILE A 23 -54.65 -14.22 -14.72
N GLY A 24 -55.38 -13.30 -15.33
CA GLY A 24 -56.05 -13.50 -16.63
C GLY A 24 -55.08 -13.57 -17.83
N TYR A 25 -53.82 -13.18 -17.68
CA TYR A 25 -52.88 -13.24 -18.81
C TYR A 25 -52.27 -14.65 -19.00
N PRO A 26 -51.89 -15.02 -20.25
CA PRO A 26 -51.12 -16.22 -20.55
C PRO A 26 -49.83 -16.31 -19.73
N LEU A 27 -49.40 -17.53 -19.44
CA LEU A 27 -48.22 -17.79 -18.58
C LEU A 27 -46.97 -17.03 -19.02
N ILE A 28 -46.72 -16.94 -20.33
CA ILE A 28 -45.55 -16.23 -20.89
C ILE A 28 -45.60 -14.74 -20.54
N ILE A 29 -46.74 -14.10 -20.65
CA ILE A 29 -46.93 -12.69 -20.35
C ILE A 29 -46.72 -12.42 -18.86
N ARG A 30 -47.15 -13.33 -17.98
CA ARG A 30 -46.91 -13.21 -16.53
C ARG A 30 -45.42 -13.27 -16.21
N ILE A 31 -44.66 -14.21 -16.81
CA ILE A 31 -43.23 -14.34 -16.61
C ILE A 31 -42.50 -13.07 -17.09
N CYS A 32 -42.84 -12.59 -18.28
CA CYS A 32 -42.26 -11.33 -18.80
C CYS A 32 -42.57 -10.13 -17.90
N SER A 33 -43.79 -10.00 -17.40
CA SER A 33 -44.21 -8.93 -16.50
C SER A 33 -43.45 -8.96 -15.18
N ILE A 34 -43.21 -10.14 -14.59
CA ILE A 34 -42.44 -10.31 -13.38
C ILE A 34 -40.98 -9.95 -13.65
N ALA A 35 -40.40 -10.35 -14.79
CA ALA A 35 -39.03 -10.01 -15.16
C ALA A 35 -38.84 -8.49 -15.33
N VAL A 36 -39.78 -7.83 -16.00
CA VAL A 36 -39.78 -6.37 -16.16
C VAL A 36 -39.88 -5.66 -14.81
N MET A 37 -40.79 -6.12 -13.94
CA MET A 37 -40.93 -5.56 -12.58
C MET A 37 -39.66 -5.73 -11.78
N PHE A 38 -38.99 -6.87 -11.86
CA PHE A 38 -37.69 -7.12 -11.21
C PHE A 38 -36.62 -6.16 -11.75
N CYS A 39 -36.53 -5.94 -13.07
CA CYS A 39 -35.62 -5.00 -13.67
C CYS A 39 -35.87 -3.57 -13.18
N ILE A 40 -37.13 -3.16 -13.06
CA ILE A 40 -37.50 -1.83 -12.55
C ILE A 40 -37.05 -1.67 -11.08
N ILE A 41 -37.29 -2.68 -10.25
CA ILE A 41 -36.86 -2.66 -8.83
C ILE A 41 -35.32 -2.56 -8.73
N MET A 42 -34.60 -3.37 -9.52
CA MET A 42 -33.14 -3.29 -9.60
C MET A 42 -32.65 -1.92 -10.03
N TYR A 43 -33.28 -1.33 -11.03
CA TYR A 43 -32.94 0.02 -11.53
C TYR A 43 -33.18 1.09 -10.44
N LEU A 44 -34.30 1.06 -9.75
CA LEU A 44 -34.61 1.97 -8.66
C LEU A 44 -33.61 1.81 -7.49
N PHE A 45 -33.25 0.56 -7.17
CA PHE A 45 -32.22 0.28 -6.16
C PHE A 45 -30.86 0.86 -6.55
N LEU A 46 -30.45 0.71 -7.81
CA LEU A 46 -29.21 1.30 -8.30
C LEU A 46 -29.23 2.83 -8.25
N LEU A 47 -30.35 3.45 -8.70
CA LEU A 47 -30.52 4.91 -8.58
C LEU A 47 -30.42 5.40 -7.13
N PHE A 48 -31.12 4.69 -6.21
CA PHE A 48 -31.03 5.02 -4.79
C PHE A 48 -29.61 4.89 -4.27
N HIS A 49 -28.90 3.83 -4.62
CA HIS A 49 -27.52 3.60 -4.20
C HIS A 49 -26.58 4.68 -4.73
N ILE A 50 -26.74 5.10 -5.99
CA ILE A 50 -25.93 6.17 -6.61
C ILE A 50 -26.22 7.51 -5.94
N THR A 51 -27.49 7.87 -5.77
CA THR A 51 -27.91 9.14 -5.15
C THR A 51 -27.43 9.21 -3.69
N TYR A 52 -27.60 8.13 -2.94
CA TYR A 52 -27.07 8.04 -1.56
C TYR A 52 -25.56 8.20 -1.54
N GLY A 53 -24.83 7.58 -2.46
CA GLY A 53 -23.37 7.73 -2.60
C GLY A 53 -22.95 9.17 -2.87
N ILE A 54 -23.66 9.87 -3.76
CA ILE A 54 -23.42 11.30 -4.09
C ILE A 54 -23.67 12.18 -2.84
N PHE A 55 -24.78 11.96 -2.15
CA PHE A 55 -25.12 12.72 -0.91
C PHE A 55 -24.06 12.51 0.17
N LYS A 56 -23.64 11.27 0.38
CA LYS A 56 -22.59 10.94 1.34
C LYS A 56 -21.27 11.63 1.00
N ARG A 57 -20.83 11.57 -0.27
CA ARG A 57 -19.61 12.26 -0.74
C ARG A 57 -19.70 13.77 -0.58
N ARG A 58 -20.86 14.39 -0.90
CA ARG A 58 -21.08 15.83 -0.70
C ARG A 58 -20.99 16.21 0.79
N LYS A 59 -21.54 15.40 1.67
CA LYS A 59 -21.47 15.62 3.13
C LYS A 59 -20.03 15.48 3.65
N GLU A 60 -19.28 14.49 3.17
CA GLU A 60 -17.86 14.30 3.50
C GLU A 60 -17.02 15.49 2.98
N LYS A 61 -17.23 15.90 1.74
CA LYS A 61 -16.55 17.06 1.14
C LYS A 61 -16.85 18.37 1.92
N LYS A 62 -18.09 18.59 2.34
CA LYS A 62 -18.43 19.75 3.19
C LYS A 62 -17.67 19.74 4.52
N LYS A 63 -17.53 18.57 5.16
CA LYS A 63 -16.77 18.42 6.40
C LYS A 63 -15.29 18.69 6.17
N TYR A 64 -14.73 18.14 5.07
CA TYR A 64 -13.35 18.36 4.66
C TYR A 64 -13.09 19.85 4.46
N ASN A 65 -13.86 20.53 3.60
CA ASN A 65 -13.69 21.95 3.33
C ASN A 65 -13.78 22.79 4.63
N LYS A 66 -14.74 22.49 5.52
CA LYS A 66 -14.84 23.19 6.81
C LYS A 66 -13.62 23.02 7.70
N ALA A 67 -13.00 21.83 7.72
CA ALA A 67 -11.78 21.59 8.47
C ALA A 67 -10.57 22.21 7.77
N PHE A 68 -10.54 22.17 6.45
CA PHE A 68 -9.53 22.81 5.62
C PHE A 68 -9.49 24.31 5.88
N ASP A 69 -10.61 25.01 5.70
CA ASP A 69 -10.72 26.47 5.92
C ASP A 69 -10.36 26.88 7.38
N LYS A 70 -10.57 25.97 8.33
CA LYS A 70 -10.30 26.25 9.74
C LYS A 70 -8.84 26.02 10.14
N TYR A 71 -8.21 24.96 9.62
CA TYR A 71 -6.95 24.48 10.17
C TYR A 71 -5.76 24.53 9.19
N TYR A 72 -6.01 24.43 7.87
CA TYR A 72 -4.94 24.18 6.90
C TYR A 72 -3.86 25.27 6.89
N GLU A 73 -4.25 26.54 6.77
CA GLU A 73 -3.31 27.65 6.66
C GLU A 73 -2.48 27.81 7.94
N GLU A 74 -3.13 27.70 9.12
CA GLU A 74 -2.42 27.79 10.40
C GLU A 74 -1.51 26.58 10.63
N MET A 75 -1.97 25.36 10.33
CA MET A 75 -1.13 24.17 10.42
C MET A 75 0.08 24.27 9.50
N LYS A 76 -0.11 24.77 8.28
CA LYS A 76 0.98 25.00 7.33
C LYS A 76 1.96 26.05 7.87
N ALA A 77 1.47 27.20 8.32
CA ALA A 77 2.31 28.26 8.88
C ALA A 77 3.13 27.78 10.09
N ILE A 78 2.51 27.02 11.00
CA ILE A 78 3.19 26.44 12.17
C ILE A 78 4.23 25.41 11.74
N SER A 79 3.89 24.55 10.75
CA SER A 79 4.80 23.50 10.27
C SER A 79 6.03 24.05 9.57
N LEU A 80 5.94 25.22 8.95
CA LEU A 80 7.03 25.91 8.24
C LEU A 80 7.78 26.93 9.11
N ASP A 81 7.33 27.18 10.35
CA ASP A 81 8.01 28.12 11.26
C ASP A 81 9.38 27.54 11.65
N PRO A 82 10.48 28.29 11.42
CA PRO A 82 11.83 27.83 11.77
C PRO A 82 12.04 27.65 13.27
N ASN A 83 11.26 28.34 14.09
CA ASN A 83 11.36 28.28 15.54
C ASN A 83 10.49 27.14 16.09
N ALA A 84 11.00 26.39 17.06
CA ALA A 84 10.20 25.40 17.78
C ALA A 84 9.18 26.09 18.68
N LEU A 85 7.90 25.83 18.45
CA LEU A 85 6.80 26.45 19.20
C LEU A 85 6.34 25.50 20.31
N PRO A 86 6.00 26.03 21.50
CA PRO A 86 5.44 25.22 22.59
C PRO A 86 4.01 24.73 22.26
N GLU A 87 3.62 23.62 22.87
CA GLU A 87 2.31 22.97 22.64
C GLU A 87 1.13 23.92 22.91
N GLU A 88 1.23 24.73 23.97
CA GLU A 88 0.18 25.70 24.35
C GLU A 88 -0.04 26.78 23.28
N GLU A 89 1.06 27.31 22.71
CA GLU A 89 0.99 28.32 21.66
C GLU A 89 0.39 27.73 20.37
N ILE A 90 0.78 26.50 20.01
CA ILE A 90 0.22 25.82 18.85
C ILE A 90 -1.29 25.56 19.06
N ALA A 91 -1.70 25.12 20.23
CA ALA A 91 -3.11 24.90 20.54
C ALA A 91 -3.93 26.21 20.45
N ASP A 92 -3.38 27.34 20.95
CA ASP A 92 -4.03 28.64 20.89
C ASP A 92 -4.13 29.16 19.44
N ARG A 93 -3.08 29.09 18.65
CA ARG A 93 -3.11 29.47 17.22
C ARG A 93 -4.15 28.65 16.44
N LEU A 94 -4.21 27.35 16.68
CA LEU A 94 -5.19 26.46 16.05
C LEU A 94 -6.61 26.61 16.62
N LYS A 95 -6.80 27.43 17.66
CA LYS A 95 -8.08 27.61 18.39
C LYS A 95 -8.69 26.27 18.76
N TYR A 96 -7.82 25.33 19.20
CA TYR A 96 -8.17 23.97 19.55
C TYR A 96 -8.21 23.77 21.05
N ASP A 97 -9.39 23.45 21.58
CA ASP A 97 -9.56 23.15 23.00
C ASP A 97 -9.13 21.68 23.28
N THR A 98 -7.92 21.52 23.82
CA THR A 98 -7.33 20.21 24.16
C THR A 98 -8.14 19.43 25.21
N ARG A 99 -9.05 20.08 25.94
CA ARG A 99 -9.95 19.45 26.94
C ARG A 99 -11.13 18.73 26.27
N LYS A 100 -11.49 19.13 25.05
CA LYS A 100 -12.58 18.50 24.30
C LYS A 100 -12.08 17.24 23.60
N ARG A 101 -12.85 16.17 23.76
CA ARG A 101 -12.55 14.93 22.98
C ARG A 101 -12.84 15.19 21.50
N PRO A 102 -11.84 15.09 20.63
CA PRO A 102 -12.03 15.33 19.21
C PRO A 102 -12.91 14.24 18.58
N ARG A 103 -13.69 14.62 17.59
CA ARG A 103 -14.55 13.68 16.87
C ARG A 103 -13.67 12.84 15.92
N PRO A 104 -13.83 11.50 15.85
CA PRO A 104 -13.00 10.64 15.02
C PRO A 104 -12.95 11.07 13.54
N ASN A 105 -14.06 11.53 12.98
CA ASN A 105 -14.10 12.01 11.59
C ASN A 105 -13.31 13.31 11.38
N GLU A 106 -13.27 14.19 12.36
CA GLU A 106 -12.51 15.45 12.32
C GLU A 106 -11.01 15.15 12.41
N LEU A 107 -10.61 14.26 13.32
CA LEU A 107 -9.21 13.83 13.44
C LEU A 107 -8.70 13.16 12.15
N ARG A 108 -9.54 12.35 11.51
CA ARG A 108 -9.18 11.73 10.22
C ARG A 108 -8.90 12.79 9.15
N ILE A 109 -9.71 13.84 9.08
CA ILE A 109 -9.50 14.94 8.14
C ILE A 109 -8.23 15.73 8.52
N ILE A 110 -8.03 16.06 9.79
CA ILE A 110 -6.82 16.76 10.25
C ILE A 110 -5.57 15.95 9.91
N THR A 111 -5.59 14.64 10.12
CA THR A 111 -4.47 13.76 9.75
C THR A 111 -4.22 13.77 8.24
N GLN A 112 -5.27 13.83 7.42
CA GLN A 112 -5.14 13.96 5.96
C GLN A 112 -4.53 15.32 5.57
N LEU A 113 -4.94 16.41 6.21
CA LEU A 113 -4.36 17.74 5.97
C LEU A 113 -2.86 17.77 6.32
N LEU A 114 -2.48 17.16 7.44
CA LEU A 114 -1.05 17.00 7.81
C LEU A 114 -0.28 16.20 6.77
N THR A 115 -0.85 15.12 6.26
CA THR A 115 -0.25 14.35 5.17
C THR A 115 -0.03 15.22 3.92
N GLU A 116 -1.02 16.03 3.57
CA GLU A 116 -0.97 16.92 2.41
C GLU A 116 0.12 17.99 2.58
N ILE A 117 0.18 18.65 3.75
CA ILE A 117 1.23 19.62 4.07
C ILE A 117 2.62 18.96 3.94
N LYS A 118 2.80 17.77 4.50
CA LYS A 118 4.07 17.05 4.44
C LYS A 118 4.46 16.67 3.03
N SER A 119 3.53 16.21 2.20
CA SER A 119 3.82 15.81 0.83
C SER A 119 4.21 16.97 -0.09
N VAL A 120 3.74 18.19 0.21
CA VAL A 120 4.01 19.39 -0.60
C VAL A 120 5.29 20.12 -0.14
N HIS A 121 5.59 20.08 1.16
CA HIS A 121 6.66 20.86 1.79
C HIS A 121 7.68 20.00 2.55
N GLU A 122 7.96 18.76 2.08
CA GLU A 122 8.76 17.76 2.79
C GLU A 122 10.12 18.31 3.30
N ASP A 123 10.81 19.10 2.47
CA ASP A 123 12.14 19.64 2.77
C ASP A 123 12.13 20.91 3.63
N GLU A 124 10.97 21.58 3.77
CA GLU A 124 10.83 22.86 4.45
C GLU A 124 10.23 22.73 5.86
N ILE A 125 9.70 21.55 6.20
CA ILE A 125 8.98 21.32 7.46
C ILE A 125 9.93 21.32 8.67
N ASN A 126 9.57 22.10 9.69
CA ASN A 126 10.12 21.94 11.02
C ASN A 126 9.48 20.70 11.68
N GLU A 127 10.23 19.60 11.76
CA GLU A 127 9.74 18.31 12.26
C GLU A 127 9.25 18.39 13.71
N LEU A 128 9.85 19.26 14.55
CA LEU A 128 9.41 19.46 15.94
C LEU A 128 8.00 20.05 16.01
N ASN A 129 7.75 21.12 15.24
CA ASN A 129 6.43 21.73 15.19
C ASN A 129 5.39 20.79 14.61
N TYR A 130 5.76 20.03 13.58
CA TYR A 130 4.92 19.05 12.94
C TYR A 130 4.51 17.91 13.92
N GLN A 131 5.44 17.43 14.73
CA GLN A 131 5.17 16.44 15.79
C GLN A 131 4.33 17.03 16.93
N THR A 132 4.57 18.30 17.29
CA THR A 132 3.77 18.98 18.33
C THR A 132 2.33 19.15 17.88
N ILE A 133 2.05 19.47 16.61
CA ILE A 133 0.68 19.48 16.07
C ILE A 133 0.02 18.10 16.23
N GLN A 134 0.73 17.02 15.96
CA GLN A 134 0.19 15.66 16.14
C GLN A 134 -0.17 15.39 17.60
N THR A 135 0.62 15.90 18.54
CA THR A 135 0.39 15.79 20.00
C THR A 135 -0.82 16.60 20.42
N VAL A 136 -0.93 17.87 20.02
CA VAL A 136 -2.07 18.76 20.29
C VAL A 136 -3.39 18.09 19.90
N PHE A 137 -3.46 17.49 18.70
CA PHE A 137 -4.66 16.79 18.23
C PHE A 137 -4.79 15.35 18.73
N GLN A 138 -3.83 14.84 19.51
CA GLN A 138 -3.79 13.44 19.98
C GLN A 138 -3.93 12.41 18.85
N ILE A 139 -3.29 12.67 17.71
CA ILE A 139 -3.43 11.86 16.49
C ILE A 139 -2.95 10.45 16.71
N THR A 140 -1.82 10.25 17.38
CA THR A 140 -1.27 8.92 17.71
C THR A 140 -2.31 8.08 18.47
N ARG A 141 -2.91 8.64 19.51
CA ARG A 141 -3.93 7.94 20.31
C ARG A 141 -5.18 7.61 19.49
N PHE A 142 -5.57 8.50 18.58
CA PHE A 142 -6.68 8.26 17.67
C PHE A 142 -6.38 7.10 16.72
N LEU A 143 -5.20 7.08 16.09
CA LEU A 143 -4.81 6.04 15.15
C LEU A 143 -4.64 4.68 15.82
N GLU A 144 -4.04 4.61 17.01
CA GLU A 144 -3.96 3.39 17.80
C GLU A 144 -5.35 2.85 18.18
N ARG A 145 -6.29 3.72 18.52
CA ARG A 145 -7.67 3.32 18.79
C ARG A 145 -8.37 2.76 17.54
N GLU A 146 -8.15 3.39 16.38
CA GLU A 146 -8.65 2.87 15.09
C GLU A 146 -8.04 1.50 14.77
N LEU A 147 -6.77 1.27 15.10
CA LEU A 147 -6.12 -0.03 14.93
C LEU A 147 -6.72 -1.11 15.87
N GLN A 148 -7.03 -0.76 17.10
CA GLN A 148 -7.56 -1.72 18.07
C GLN A 148 -9.02 -2.08 17.80
N PHE A 149 -9.88 -1.06 17.62
CA PHE A 149 -11.34 -1.19 17.63
C PHE A 149 -12.01 -0.90 16.28
N GLY A 150 -11.26 -0.39 15.30
CA GLY A 150 -11.81 -0.03 13.99
C GLY A 150 -12.20 -1.24 13.14
N SER A 151 -12.99 -0.98 12.11
CA SER A 151 -13.26 -1.95 11.05
C SER A 151 -11.97 -2.30 10.28
N LYS A 152 -11.94 -3.40 9.52
CA LYS A 152 -10.81 -3.76 8.64
C LYS A 152 -10.34 -2.56 7.79
N ARG A 153 -11.27 -1.87 7.15
CA ARG A 153 -10.97 -0.69 6.32
C ARG A 153 -10.37 0.46 7.14
N SER A 154 -10.90 0.73 8.34
CA SER A 154 -10.36 1.74 9.24
C SER A 154 -8.94 1.40 9.70
N LYS A 155 -8.67 0.13 10.01
CA LYS A 155 -7.33 -0.34 10.41
C LYS A 155 -6.30 -0.14 9.31
N ILE A 156 -6.60 -0.55 8.08
CA ILE A 156 -5.71 -0.35 6.93
C ILE A 156 -5.48 1.14 6.66
N GLN A 157 -6.54 1.96 6.77
CA GLN A 157 -6.42 3.40 6.60
C GLN A 157 -5.56 4.04 7.70
N ALA A 158 -5.71 3.60 8.97
CA ALA A 158 -4.89 4.07 10.07
C ALA A 158 -3.40 3.73 9.86
N LEU A 159 -3.08 2.50 9.41
CA LEU A 159 -1.71 2.11 9.08
C LEU A 159 -1.09 3.00 8.00
N LYS A 160 -1.82 3.27 6.92
CA LYS A 160 -1.37 4.17 5.85
C LYS A 160 -1.16 5.61 6.34
N LEU A 161 -2.07 6.11 7.18
CA LEU A 161 -1.92 7.46 7.76
C LEU A 161 -0.71 7.55 8.69
N ILE A 162 -0.43 6.52 9.50
CA ILE A 162 0.77 6.46 10.34
C ILE A 162 2.04 6.60 9.51
N GLN A 163 2.13 5.90 8.38
CA GLN A 163 3.29 6.03 7.48
C GLN A 163 3.38 7.43 6.88
N SER A 164 2.26 7.95 6.34
CA SER A 164 2.26 9.22 5.60
C SER A 164 2.58 10.45 6.45
N ILE A 165 2.26 10.41 7.75
CA ILE A 165 2.59 11.51 8.67
C ILE A 165 3.92 11.31 9.41
N ASN A 166 4.67 10.21 9.14
CA ASN A 166 5.77 9.75 10.00
C ASN A 166 5.35 9.70 11.48
N GLY A 167 4.08 9.31 11.70
CA GLY A 167 3.50 9.24 13.03
C GLY A 167 4.08 8.08 13.82
N TYR A 168 3.93 8.16 15.14
CA TYR A 168 4.31 7.07 16.04
C TYR A 168 3.15 6.08 16.21
N ALA A 169 3.48 4.80 16.25
CA ALA A 169 2.59 3.76 16.74
C ALA A 169 3.42 2.80 17.59
N SER A 170 2.84 2.34 18.70
CA SER A 170 3.51 1.35 19.55
C SER A 170 3.81 0.07 18.76
N GLU A 171 5.05 -0.39 18.77
CA GLU A 171 5.43 -1.68 18.15
C GLU A 171 4.56 -2.83 18.64
N ALA A 172 4.19 -2.83 19.93
CA ALA A 172 3.31 -3.84 20.52
C ALA A 172 1.91 -3.89 19.86
N VAL A 173 1.40 -2.76 19.38
CA VAL A 173 0.13 -2.70 18.64
C VAL A 173 0.31 -3.26 17.22
N LEU A 174 1.40 -2.91 16.54
CA LEU A 174 1.68 -3.34 15.17
C LEU A 174 1.97 -4.84 15.07
N VAL A 175 2.76 -5.38 16.00
CA VAL A 175 3.14 -6.80 16.03
C VAL A 175 1.93 -7.72 16.01
N ARG A 176 0.81 -7.35 16.63
CA ARG A 176 -0.43 -8.15 16.62
C ARG A 176 -0.99 -8.38 15.21
N PHE A 177 -0.66 -7.50 14.27
CA PHE A 177 -1.17 -7.55 12.90
C PHE A 177 -0.19 -8.14 11.89
N LEU A 178 1.09 -8.35 12.26
CA LEU A 178 2.12 -8.89 11.34
C LEU A 178 1.78 -10.29 10.80
N TYR A 179 0.99 -11.05 11.58
CA TYR A 179 0.56 -12.42 11.25
C TYR A 179 -0.96 -12.53 11.13
N HIS A 180 -1.63 -11.40 10.90
CA HIS A 180 -3.09 -11.40 10.78
C HIS A 180 -3.56 -12.27 9.60
N ARG A 181 -4.69 -12.98 9.78
CA ARG A 181 -5.25 -13.89 8.76
C ARG A 181 -5.53 -13.18 7.43
N GLU A 182 -6.05 -11.97 7.49
CA GLU A 182 -6.37 -11.15 6.34
C GLU A 182 -5.11 -10.59 5.69
N LEU A 183 -4.84 -10.97 4.42
CA LEU A 183 -3.62 -10.64 3.69
C LEU A 183 -3.38 -9.12 3.60
N GLU A 184 -4.40 -8.34 3.23
CA GLU A 184 -4.28 -6.90 3.05
C GLU A 184 -3.91 -6.16 4.35
N LEU A 185 -4.55 -6.53 5.47
CA LEU A 185 -4.23 -5.95 6.77
C LEU A 185 -2.84 -6.38 7.25
N ARG A 186 -2.48 -7.65 7.04
CA ARG A 186 -1.16 -8.20 7.37
C ARG A 186 -0.05 -7.46 6.61
N ASN A 187 -0.19 -7.31 5.28
CA ASN A 187 0.82 -6.62 4.48
C ASN A 187 0.94 -5.14 4.87
N SER A 188 -0.19 -4.43 5.03
CA SER A 188 -0.15 -3.04 5.48
C SER A 188 0.52 -2.89 6.86
N ALA A 189 0.29 -3.83 7.78
CA ALA A 189 0.93 -3.81 9.10
C ALA A 189 2.44 -4.08 9.00
N ARG A 190 2.86 -5.03 8.15
CA ARG A 190 4.28 -5.33 7.89
C ARG A 190 5.01 -4.12 7.32
N TYR A 191 4.41 -3.42 6.35
CA TYR A 191 4.98 -2.22 5.76
C TYR A 191 5.09 -1.08 6.78
N THR A 192 4.04 -0.83 7.55
CA THR A 192 4.08 0.17 8.62
C THR A 192 5.11 -0.18 9.70
N TYR A 193 5.22 -1.47 10.05
CA TYR A 193 6.23 -1.94 11.00
C TYR A 193 7.65 -1.72 10.47
N MET A 194 7.92 -2.08 9.20
CA MET A 194 9.22 -1.79 8.57
C MET A 194 9.53 -0.30 8.54
N TRP A 195 8.52 0.52 8.26
CA TRP A 195 8.70 1.97 8.22
C TRP A 195 9.15 2.54 9.57
N LEU A 196 8.55 2.10 10.68
CA LEU A 196 8.72 2.69 12.01
C LEU A 196 9.73 1.98 12.90
N SER A 197 9.93 0.66 12.75
CA SER A 197 10.76 -0.11 13.69
C SER A 197 12.23 0.24 13.57
N GLN A 198 12.86 0.49 14.72
CA GLN A 198 14.30 0.72 14.83
C GLN A 198 15.06 -0.57 15.16
N GLY A 199 14.39 -1.57 15.70
CA GLY A 199 14.99 -2.83 16.13
C GLY A 199 15.17 -3.82 14.97
N ASN A 200 14.22 -4.75 14.79
CA ASN A 200 14.25 -5.75 13.71
C ASN A 200 13.09 -5.54 12.73
N PRO A 201 13.20 -4.57 11.81
CA PRO A 201 12.11 -4.23 10.89
C PRO A 201 11.76 -5.34 9.90
N PHE A 202 12.67 -6.29 9.68
CA PHE A 202 12.56 -7.36 8.69
C PHE A 202 12.22 -8.73 9.29
N ARG A 203 11.90 -8.79 10.59
CA ARG A 203 11.66 -10.07 11.31
C ARG A 203 10.66 -11.01 10.63
N PHE A 204 9.64 -10.47 9.98
CA PHE A 204 8.62 -11.28 9.31
C PHE A 204 9.13 -11.98 8.04
N PHE A 205 10.20 -11.51 7.40
CA PHE A 205 10.87 -12.25 6.35
C PHE A 205 11.66 -13.44 6.89
N ASP A 206 12.13 -13.36 8.12
CA ASP A 206 12.82 -14.46 8.79
C ASP A 206 11.84 -15.53 9.28
N GLU A 207 10.64 -15.13 9.68
CA GLU A 207 9.63 -16.00 10.31
C GLU A 207 8.63 -16.59 9.30
N ASP A 208 8.33 -15.87 8.20
CA ASP A 208 7.35 -16.28 7.16
C ASP A 208 8.07 -16.62 5.85
N ILE A 209 8.72 -17.77 5.81
CA ILE A 209 9.49 -18.27 4.67
C ILE A 209 8.62 -18.41 3.41
N ALA A 210 7.33 -18.70 3.56
CA ALA A 210 6.37 -18.88 2.47
C ALA A 210 5.60 -17.58 2.12
N MET A 211 6.14 -16.42 2.50
CA MET A 211 5.54 -15.13 2.21
C MET A 211 5.46 -14.89 0.70
N LYS A 212 4.25 -14.63 0.19
CA LYS A 212 4.02 -14.28 -1.22
C LYS A 212 3.99 -12.78 -1.40
N LEU A 213 4.77 -12.28 -2.35
CA LEU A 213 4.77 -10.87 -2.77
C LEU A 213 4.09 -10.73 -4.12
N ARG A 214 3.18 -9.77 -4.23
CA ARG A 214 2.64 -9.31 -5.51
C ARG A 214 3.48 -8.13 -6.01
N GLN A 215 3.34 -7.76 -7.26
CA GLN A 215 4.10 -6.65 -7.85
C GLN A 215 3.96 -5.33 -7.06
N TRP A 216 2.75 -5.01 -6.57
CA TRP A 216 2.53 -3.83 -5.71
C TRP A 216 3.23 -3.94 -4.36
N ASP A 217 3.29 -5.14 -3.79
CA ASP A 217 3.98 -5.39 -2.53
C ASP A 217 5.50 -5.13 -2.68
N MET A 218 6.09 -5.51 -3.83
CA MET A 218 7.50 -5.26 -4.13
C MET A 218 7.80 -3.76 -4.27
N MET A 219 6.92 -3.01 -4.96
CA MET A 219 7.07 -1.55 -5.10
C MET A 219 7.00 -0.84 -3.74
N GLU A 220 6.05 -1.22 -2.89
CA GLU A 220 5.90 -0.66 -1.54
C GLU A 220 7.12 -0.98 -0.66
N LEU A 221 7.59 -2.23 -0.71
CA LEU A 221 8.79 -2.65 0.04
C LEU A 221 10.03 -1.89 -0.42
N HIS A 222 10.23 -1.73 -1.73
CA HIS A 222 11.35 -0.95 -2.28
C HIS A 222 11.29 0.51 -1.79
N ALA A 223 10.11 1.16 -1.85
CA ALA A 223 9.93 2.52 -1.37
C ALA A 223 10.25 2.66 0.14
N ILE A 224 9.88 1.66 0.94
CA ILE A 224 10.22 1.63 2.37
C ILE A 224 11.73 1.48 2.57
N LEU A 225 12.41 0.62 1.82
CA LEU A 225 13.85 0.45 1.88
C LEU A 225 14.58 1.76 1.53
N GLU A 226 14.17 2.44 0.46
CA GLU A 226 14.72 3.74 0.08
C GLU A 226 14.49 4.82 1.14
N HIS A 227 13.27 4.88 1.71
CA HIS A 227 12.99 5.79 2.82
C HIS A 227 13.91 5.53 4.01
N ARG A 228 14.06 4.28 4.43
CA ARG A 228 14.93 3.90 5.55
C ARG A 228 16.38 4.28 5.31
N LYS A 229 16.87 4.11 4.08
CA LYS A 229 18.21 4.52 3.67
C LYS A 229 18.38 6.06 3.76
N LYS A 230 17.39 6.82 3.28
CA LYS A 230 17.40 8.31 3.39
C LYS A 230 17.45 8.78 4.84
N VAL A 231 16.74 8.10 5.74
CA VAL A 231 16.74 8.42 7.18
C VAL A 231 18.03 7.98 7.88
N GLY A 232 18.92 7.21 7.21
CA GLY A 232 20.21 6.80 7.74
C GLY A 232 20.19 5.45 8.47
N TYR A 233 19.13 4.64 8.30
CA TYR A 233 19.15 3.27 8.81
C TYR A 233 20.04 2.37 7.97
N ASN A 234 20.73 1.45 8.63
CA ASN A 234 21.54 0.46 7.93
C ASN A 234 20.66 -0.46 7.05
N THR A 235 21.11 -0.67 5.82
CA THR A 235 20.51 -1.67 4.92
C THR A 235 20.89 -3.08 5.41
N PRO A 236 19.92 -4.02 5.50
CA PRO A 236 20.24 -5.40 5.82
C PRO A 236 20.94 -6.08 4.64
N SER A 237 21.64 -7.19 4.89
CA SER A 237 22.12 -8.05 3.81
C SER A 237 20.97 -8.84 3.21
N PHE A 238 20.64 -8.55 1.94
CA PHE A 238 19.50 -9.14 1.24
C PHE A 238 19.72 -10.60 0.86
N ILE A 239 20.98 -11.04 0.70
CA ILE A 239 21.33 -12.40 0.30
C ILE A 239 20.79 -13.46 1.27
N LYS A 240 20.59 -13.11 2.53
CA LYS A 240 19.98 -13.99 3.53
C LYS A 240 18.60 -14.50 3.03
N TRP A 241 17.74 -13.59 2.58
CA TRP A 241 16.37 -13.93 2.15
C TRP A 241 16.32 -14.56 0.76
N VAL A 242 17.31 -14.31 -0.10
CA VAL A 242 17.46 -15.08 -1.35
C VAL A 242 17.65 -16.56 -1.06
N ASN A 243 18.39 -16.89 0.01
CA ASN A 243 18.69 -18.28 0.36
C ASN A 243 17.55 -18.95 1.18
N THR A 244 16.88 -18.21 2.06
CA THR A 244 15.91 -18.77 3.01
C THR A 244 14.47 -18.77 2.51
N SER A 245 14.09 -17.84 1.62
CA SER A 245 12.71 -17.76 1.13
C SER A 245 12.33 -18.98 0.29
N ALA A 246 11.11 -19.48 0.44
CA ALA A 246 10.56 -20.57 -0.36
C ALA A 246 9.98 -20.07 -1.70
N GLU A 247 9.45 -18.84 -1.72
CA GLU A 247 8.75 -18.27 -2.86
C GLU A 247 9.71 -17.58 -3.85
N GLU A 248 9.57 -17.88 -5.13
CA GLU A 248 10.43 -17.34 -6.20
C GLU A 248 10.36 -15.83 -6.30
N ASN A 249 9.17 -15.25 -6.24
CA ASN A 249 8.95 -13.80 -6.31
C ASN A 249 9.71 -13.03 -5.22
N VAL A 250 9.82 -13.62 -4.02
CA VAL A 250 10.57 -13.02 -2.91
C VAL A 250 12.07 -13.08 -3.17
N LYS A 251 12.57 -14.21 -3.72
CA LYS A 251 13.98 -14.33 -4.12
C LYS A 251 14.35 -13.33 -5.20
N ILE A 252 13.53 -13.24 -6.24
CA ILE A 252 13.71 -12.28 -7.35
C ILE A 252 13.72 -10.84 -6.83
N PHE A 253 12.80 -10.50 -5.92
CA PHE A 253 12.76 -9.18 -5.29
C PHE A 253 14.10 -8.86 -4.60
N PHE A 254 14.58 -9.75 -3.74
CA PHE A 254 15.83 -9.49 -3.03
C PHE A 254 17.08 -9.54 -3.93
N ILE A 255 17.10 -10.35 -5.00
CA ILE A 255 18.15 -10.30 -6.01
C ILE A 255 18.18 -8.91 -6.69
N ASN A 256 17.02 -8.34 -6.97
CA ASN A 256 16.91 -6.99 -7.52
C ASN A 256 17.38 -5.92 -6.53
N GLU A 257 17.03 -6.05 -5.25
CA GLU A 257 17.52 -5.13 -4.20
C GLU A 257 19.05 -5.22 -4.04
N ILE A 258 19.66 -6.41 -4.10
CA ILE A 258 21.13 -6.59 -4.12
C ILE A 258 21.75 -5.76 -5.26
N ARG A 259 21.15 -5.79 -6.45
CA ARG A 259 21.62 -5.01 -7.61
C ARG A 259 21.48 -3.50 -7.38
N LEU A 260 20.30 -3.04 -6.91
CA LEU A 260 19.99 -1.62 -6.72
C LEU A 260 20.84 -0.99 -5.61
N TYR A 261 21.12 -1.75 -4.57
CA TYR A 261 21.97 -1.30 -3.45
C TYR A 261 23.46 -1.56 -3.66
N ASN A 262 23.83 -2.15 -4.82
CA ASN A 262 25.22 -2.49 -5.16
C ASN A 262 25.92 -3.32 -4.06
N GLU A 263 25.22 -4.34 -3.54
CA GLU A 263 25.72 -5.23 -2.45
C GLU A 263 26.75 -6.23 -3.00
N THR A 264 27.96 -5.74 -3.28
CA THR A 264 29.05 -6.53 -3.88
C THR A 264 29.49 -7.71 -3.03
N GLU A 265 29.38 -7.61 -1.72
CA GLU A 265 29.74 -8.66 -0.76
C GLU A 265 28.85 -9.91 -0.90
N SER A 266 27.64 -9.74 -1.43
CA SER A 266 26.71 -10.84 -1.70
C SER A 266 27.01 -11.63 -2.99
N ALA A 267 27.84 -11.10 -3.88
CA ALA A 267 28.10 -11.69 -5.19
C ALA A 267 28.59 -13.15 -5.15
N PRO A 268 29.56 -13.56 -4.28
CA PRO A 268 30.02 -14.95 -4.23
C PRO A 268 28.91 -15.94 -3.83
N ILE A 269 28.00 -15.50 -2.97
CA ILE A 269 26.87 -16.34 -2.51
C ILE A 269 25.77 -16.36 -3.59
N LEU A 270 25.48 -15.21 -4.19
CA LEU A 270 24.52 -15.07 -5.27
C LEU A 270 24.90 -15.91 -6.49
N ALA A 271 26.21 -16.08 -6.76
CA ALA A 271 26.71 -16.92 -7.84
C ALA A 271 26.21 -18.38 -7.78
N LYS A 272 25.78 -18.87 -6.65
CA LYS A 272 25.15 -20.20 -6.54
C LYS A 272 23.78 -20.26 -7.21
N GLN A 273 23.07 -19.13 -7.32
CA GLN A 273 21.73 -19.05 -7.90
C GLN A 273 21.70 -19.14 -9.42
N ILE A 274 22.85 -19.05 -10.10
CA ILE A 274 22.89 -19.28 -11.56
C ILE A 274 22.56 -20.73 -11.94
N ASN A 275 22.58 -21.67 -10.99
CA ASN A 275 22.16 -23.06 -11.15
C ASN A 275 20.74 -23.32 -10.61
N ALA A 276 19.98 -22.30 -10.25
CA ALA A 276 18.62 -22.46 -9.76
C ALA A 276 17.74 -23.18 -10.80
N ARG A 277 16.72 -23.92 -10.35
CA ARG A 277 15.78 -24.61 -11.25
C ARG A 277 14.92 -23.61 -12.04
N SER A 278 14.52 -22.53 -11.40
CA SER A 278 13.74 -21.46 -12.03
C SER A 278 14.62 -20.66 -13.00
N THR A 279 14.13 -20.49 -14.22
CA THR A 279 14.77 -19.66 -15.26
C THR A 279 14.83 -18.20 -14.85
N ASP A 280 13.79 -17.71 -14.18
CA ASP A 280 13.67 -16.33 -13.75
C ASP A 280 14.71 -16.00 -12.67
N ILE A 281 14.85 -16.87 -11.66
CA ILE A 281 15.88 -16.71 -10.62
C ILE A 281 17.28 -16.75 -11.24
N ARG A 282 17.55 -17.69 -12.17
CA ARG A 282 18.84 -17.75 -12.86
C ARG A 282 19.13 -16.47 -13.63
N GLY A 283 18.15 -16.02 -14.43
CA GLY A 283 18.28 -14.83 -15.25
C GLY A 283 18.56 -13.58 -14.44
N GLU A 284 17.79 -13.35 -13.37
CA GLU A 284 17.99 -12.19 -12.50
C GLU A 284 19.31 -12.27 -11.70
N ALA A 285 19.72 -13.46 -11.27
CA ALA A 285 21.02 -13.64 -10.61
C ALA A 285 22.18 -13.32 -11.55
N ILE A 286 22.14 -13.82 -12.80
CA ILE A 286 23.17 -13.56 -13.84
C ILE A 286 23.25 -12.06 -14.12
N LYS A 287 22.10 -11.42 -14.38
CA LYS A 287 22.03 -9.98 -14.64
C LYS A 287 22.59 -9.16 -13.47
N THR A 288 22.25 -9.54 -12.24
CA THR A 288 22.75 -8.86 -11.04
C THR A 288 24.25 -9.01 -10.89
N LEU A 289 24.81 -10.22 -11.11
CA LEU A 289 26.26 -10.45 -11.05
C LEU A 289 27.02 -9.64 -12.09
N GLY A 290 26.46 -9.48 -13.31
CA GLY A 290 27.02 -8.59 -14.32
C GLY A 290 27.09 -7.13 -13.86
N LYS A 291 25.96 -6.60 -13.33
CA LYS A 291 25.89 -5.22 -12.82
C LYS A 291 26.82 -4.99 -11.62
N LEU A 292 26.99 -5.97 -10.74
CA LEU A 292 27.96 -5.94 -9.65
C LEU A 292 29.42 -6.09 -10.12
N LYS A 293 29.64 -6.34 -11.41
CA LYS A 293 30.97 -6.57 -12.01
C LYS A 293 31.76 -7.68 -11.36
N TYR A 294 31.07 -8.76 -10.98
CA TYR A 294 31.68 -9.93 -10.37
C TYR A 294 32.40 -10.79 -11.41
N LYS A 295 33.68 -10.49 -11.68
CA LYS A 295 34.49 -11.09 -12.77
C LYS A 295 34.70 -12.60 -12.64
N GLU A 296 34.69 -13.13 -11.42
CA GLU A 296 34.92 -14.56 -11.17
C GLU A 296 33.86 -15.47 -11.78
N ILE A 297 32.66 -14.93 -12.10
CA ILE A 297 31.57 -15.69 -12.70
C ILE A 297 31.71 -15.90 -14.21
N GLU A 298 32.55 -15.07 -14.88
CA GLU A 298 32.65 -15.01 -16.33
C GLU A 298 32.91 -16.38 -17.00
N PRO A 299 33.91 -17.20 -16.56
CA PRO A 299 34.18 -18.51 -17.22
C PRO A 299 32.94 -19.42 -17.20
N LYS A 300 32.19 -19.37 -16.09
CA LYS A 300 31.01 -20.20 -15.89
C LYS A 300 29.83 -19.74 -16.73
N LEU A 301 29.66 -18.43 -16.93
CA LEU A 301 28.62 -17.88 -17.81
C LEU A 301 28.88 -18.27 -19.28
N ILE A 302 30.14 -18.23 -19.72
CA ILE A 302 30.53 -18.64 -21.07
C ILE A 302 30.26 -20.16 -21.28
N GLU A 303 30.66 -20.99 -20.32
CA GLU A 303 30.44 -22.44 -20.37
C GLU A 303 28.96 -22.82 -20.49
N MET A 304 28.11 -22.16 -19.72
CA MET A 304 26.70 -22.51 -19.67
C MET A 304 25.85 -21.92 -20.80
N TYR A 305 26.35 -20.98 -21.58
CA TYR A 305 25.60 -20.21 -22.58
C TYR A 305 24.77 -21.07 -23.54
N HIS A 306 25.40 -22.01 -24.21
CA HIS A 306 24.75 -22.81 -25.29
C HIS A 306 23.61 -23.71 -24.79
N VAL A 307 23.61 -24.08 -23.51
CA VAL A 307 22.62 -25.00 -22.93
C VAL A 307 21.46 -24.27 -22.25
N GLN A 308 21.45 -22.93 -22.29
CA GLN A 308 20.40 -22.12 -21.63
C GLN A 308 19.26 -21.76 -22.59
N PRO A 309 18.04 -21.55 -22.07
CA PRO A 309 16.94 -20.93 -22.81
C PRO A 309 17.29 -19.52 -23.30
N GLU A 310 16.67 -19.08 -24.40
CA GLU A 310 16.97 -17.80 -25.05
C GLU A 310 16.89 -16.58 -24.11
N GLU A 311 15.97 -16.60 -23.19
CA GLU A 311 15.83 -15.52 -22.19
C GLU A 311 17.06 -15.44 -21.28
N VAL A 312 17.55 -16.59 -20.81
CA VAL A 312 18.75 -16.65 -19.96
C VAL A 312 20.01 -16.33 -20.78
N LYS A 313 20.08 -16.74 -22.05
CA LYS A 313 21.18 -16.37 -22.94
C LYS A 313 21.31 -14.86 -23.09
N ARG A 314 20.21 -14.15 -23.28
CA ARG A 314 20.20 -12.67 -23.31
C ARG A 314 20.76 -12.07 -22.01
N ASN A 315 20.35 -12.60 -20.86
CA ASN A 315 20.87 -12.14 -19.57
C ASN A 315 22.37 -12.43 -19.41
N ILE A 316 22.87 -13.56 -19.97
CA ILE A 316 24.30 -13.88 -19.99
C ILE A 316 25.07 -12.87 -20.86
N ILE A 317 24.58 -12.57 -22.07
CA ILE A 317 25.20 -11.57 -22.96
C ILE A 317 25.27 -10.20 -22.27
N GLU A 318 24.16 -9.75 -21.66
CA GLU A 318 24.12 -8.50 -20.90
C GLU A 318 25.14 -8.50 -19.76
N ALA A 319 25.16 -9.58 -18.96
CA ALA A 319 26.09 -9.70 -17.84
C ALA A 319 27.56 -9.69 -18.27
N ILE A 320 27.91 -10.47 -19.30
CA ILE A 320 29.28 -10.52 -19.84
C ILE A 320 29.69 -9.15 -20.39
N SER A 321 28.78 -8.44 -21.07
CA SER A 321 29.02 -7.09 -21.55
C SER A 321 29.33 -6.11 -20.39
N ASP A 322 28.65 -6.26 -19.27
CA ASP A 322 28.88 -5.41 -18.07
C ASP A 322 30.22 -5.68 -17.37
N LEU A 323 30.79 -6.91 -17.51
CA LEU A 323 32.07 -7.27 -16.90
C LEU A 323 33.27 -6.58 -17.54
N LYS A 324 33.19 -6.20 -18.83
CA LYS A 324 34.18 -5.42 -19.57
C LYS A 324 35.61 -6.02 -19.50
N THR A 325 35.74 -7.33 -19.73
CA THR A 325 37.02 -8.01 -19.79
C THR A 325 37.39 -8.35 -21.26
N ASP A 326 38.66 -8.61 -21.53
CA ASP A 326 39.09 -9.04 -22.89
C ASP A 326 38.48 -10.39 -23.31
N LYS A 327 38.26 -11.30 -22.33
CA LYS A 327 37.58 -12.58 -22.58
C LYS A 327 36.11 -12.36 -22.93
N ALA A 328 35.43 -11.43 -22.23
CA ALA A 328 34.06 -11.03 -22.52
C ALA A 328 33.94 -10.54 -23.97
N LEU A 329 34.86 -9.69 -24.42
CA LEU A 329 34.88 -9.17 -25.79
C LEU A 329 35.00 -10.30 -26.82
N GLY A 330 35.94 -11.21 -26.62
CA GLY A 330 36.13 -12.39 -27.53
C GLY A 330 34.88 -13.27 -27.57
N PHE A 331 34.24 -13.52 -26.44
CA PHE A 331 32.99 -14.28 -26.39
C PHE A 331 31.84 -13.59 -27.14
N LEU A 332 31.68 -12.28 -26.95
CA LEU A 332 30.62 -11.50 -27.57
C LEU A 332 30.75 -11.47 -29.11
N TYR A 333 31.98 -11.40 -29.63
CA TYR A 333 32.20 -11.53 -31.08
C TYR A 333 31.75 -12.89 -31.63
N ASN A 334 32.10 -13.98 -30.94
CA ASN A 334 31.68 -15.33 -31.37
C ASN A 334 30.17 -15.53 -31.29
N ALA A 335 29.53 -15.02 -30.23
CA ALA A 335 28.08 -15.10 -30.01
C ALA A 335 27.27 -14.20 -30.97
N TYR A 336 27.89 -13.22 -31.62
CA TYR A 336 27.26 -12.38 -32.64
C TYR A 336 27.21 -13.07 -34.00
N ASP A 337 28.19 -13.91 -34.30
CA ASP A 337 28.30 -14.64 -35.58
C ASP A 337 27.42 -15.92 -35.61
N GLU A 338 26.87 -16.37 -34.48
CA GLU A 338 25.91 -17.48 -34.34
C GLU A 338 24.45 -17.02 -34.47
#